data_ecadc75db4e85a4f778350729955b44c
#
_entry.id   ecadc75db4e85a4f778350729955b44c
#
_cell.length_a   1.000
_cell.length_b   1.000
_cell.length_c   1.000
_cell.angle_alpha   90.00
_cell.angle_beta   90.00
_cell.angle_gamma   90.00
#
_symmetry.space_group_name_H-M   'P 1'
#
loop_
_entity.id
_entity.type
_entity.pdbx_description
1 polymer ?
#
loop_
_entity_poly.entity_id
_entity_poly.type
_entity_poly.pdbx_seq_one_letter_code
_entity_poly.pdbx_strand_id
1 'polypeptide(L)'
;HLQNGASIGPIHADLLRENVFVNGNSLSLIDFDDSGIGFRLYDLGTVLSQNLYQPNYADLRDALIAGYSTARPADPRMVEVFTLARTLASVGWTAPRLAPDDPIHRSHIDRAVMWAKRMMA
;
A
#
# COMPACT_ATOMS: atom_id res chain seq x y z
N HIS A 1 -11.64 -17.73 -3.64
CA HIS A 1 -10.46 -16.94 -3.81
C HIS A 1 -10.66 -15.51 -3.39
N LEU A 2 -11.80 -14.92 -3.63
CA LEU A 2 -12.14 -13.62 -3.08
C LEU A 2 -12.15 -13.65 -1.55
N GLN A 3 -12.41 -14.80 -0.94
CA GLN A 3 -12.50 -14.90 0.52
C GLN A 3 -11.17 -14.66 1.24
N ASN A 4 -10.03 -15.00 0.64
CA ASN A 4 -8.73 -14.86 1.30
C ASN A 4 -8.02 -13.54 1.02
N GLY A 5 -8.34 -12.89 -0.09
CA GLY A 5 -7.70 -11.63 -0.47
C GLY A 5 -8.63 -10.43 -0.45
N ALA A 6 -9.94 -10.68 -0.38
CA ALA A 6 -10.95 -9.64 -0.55
C ALA A 6 -11.81 -9.46 0.70
N SER A 7 -11.26 -9.76 1.89
CA SER A 7 -11.93 -9.42 3.15
C SER A 7 -12.24 -7.93 3.18
N ILE A 8 -13.51 -7.59 3.37
CA ILE A 8 -14.02 -6.23 3.33
C ILE A 8 -14.34 -5.75 4.74
N GLY A 9 -14.03 -4.53 5.03
CA GLY A 9 -14.29 -3.90 6.31
C GLY A 9 -13.74 -2.49 6.36
N PRO A 10 -13.67 -1.89 7.54
CA PRO A 10 -13.10 -0.57 7.71
C PRO A 10 -11.63 -0.54 7.28
N ILE A 11 -11.24 0.47 6.50
CA ILE A 11 -9.87 0.73 6.12
C ILE A 11 -9.54 2.20 6.37
N HIS A 12 -8.25 2.47 6.60
CA HIS A 12 -7.73 3.84 6.70
C HIS A 12 -7.69 4.51 5.33
N ALA A 13 -7.27 3.77 4.32
CA ALA A 13 -7.16 4.13 2.91
C ALA A 13 -6.02 5.09 2.55
N ASP A 14 -5.29 5.62 3.53
CA ASP A 14 -4.14 6.51 3.29
C ASP A 14 -3.03 6.27 4.33
N LEU A 15 -2.71 4.99 4.56
CA LEU A 15 -1.78 4.56 5.60
C LEU A 15 -0.33 4.76 5.14
N LEU A 16 0.00 6.01 4.87
CA LEU A 16 1.32 6.46 4.50
C LEU A 16 2.18 6.72 5.74
N ARG A 17 3.49 6.76 5.54
CA ARG A 17 4.47 6.94 6.62
C ARG A 17 4.20 8.19 7.46
N GLU A 18 3.79 9.29 6.82
CA GLU A 18 3.46 10.53 7.50
C GLU A 18 2.24 10.45 8.43
N ASN A 19 1.42 9.41 8.28
CA ASN A 19 0.21 9.20 9.07
C ASN A 19 0.41 8.16 10.19
N VAL A 20 1.63 7.68 10.39
CA VAL A 20 1.98 6.67 11.40
C VAL A 20 3.03 7.24 12.34
N PHE A 21 2.70 7.32 13.62
CA PHE A 21 3.62 7.77 14.65
C PHE A 21 4.02 6.63 15.56
N VAL A 22 5.33 6.53 15.80
CA VAL A 22 5.91 5.49 16.66
C VAL A 22 6.41 6.16 17.94
N ASN A 23 5.97 5.67 19.10
CA ASN A 23 6.44 6.09 20.40
C ASN A 23 6.73 4.85 21.25
N GLY A 24 8.01 4.45 21.32
CA GLY A 24 8.39 3.19 21.97
C GLY A 24 7.73 2.00 21.27
N ASN A 25 6.90 1.25 22.01
CA ASN A 25 6.15 0.11 21.49
C ASN A 25 4.73 0.48 21.02
N SER A 26 4.38 1.76 21.04
CA SER A 26 3.05 2.25 20.67
C SER A 26 3.06 2.81 19.25
N LEU A 27 2.00 2.51 18.51
CA LEU A 27 1.72 3.11 17.21
C LEU A 27 0.46 3.96 17.31
N SER A 28 0.51 5.15 16.70
CA SER A 28 -0.66 6.01 16.57
C SER A 28 -0.89 6.30 15.10
N LEU A 29 -2.13 6.17 14.65
CA LEU A 29 -2.54 6.48 13.29
C LEU A 29 -3.33 7.77 13.29
N ILE A 30 -3.07 8.64 12.31
CA ILE A 30 -3.79 9.90 12.13
C ILE A 30 -4.29 10.02 10.71
N ASP A 31 -5.09 11.05 10.45
CA ASP A 31 -5.63 11.42 9.14
C ASP A 31 -6.51 10.32 8.55
N PHE A 32 -7.71 10.17 9.15
CA PHE A 32 -8.73 9.22 8.71
C PHE A 32 -9.70 9.82 7.69
N ASP A 33 -9.36 10.94 7.06
CA ASP A 33 -10.28 11.65 6.15
C ASP A 33 -10.74 10.77 4.97
N ASP A 34 -9.87 9.89 4.48
CA ASP A 34 -10.18 8.98 3.37
C ASP A 34 -10.76 7.63 3.83
N SER A 35 -10.89 7.42 5.14
CA SER A 35 -11.32 6.13 5.69
C SER A 35 -12.73 5.76 5.25
N GLY A 36 -12.98 4.49 5.16
CA GLY A 36 -14.28 3.96 4.74
C GLY A 36 -14.28 2.45 4.74
N ILE A 37 -15.24 1.89 4.02
CA ILE A 37 -15.34 0.43 3.84
C ILE A 37 -14.63 0.07 2.54
N GLY A 38 -13.74 -0.89 2.62
CA GLY A 38 -12.98 -1.35 1.46
C GLY A 38 -12.29 -2.67 1.72
N PHE A 39 -11.40 -3.04 0.82
CA PHE A 39 -10.59 -4.25 0.98
C PHE A 39 -9.52 -4.01 2.05
N ARG A 40 -9.52 -4.83 3.11
CA ARG A 40 -8.61 -4.64 4.24
C ARG A 40 -7.14 -4.67 3.84
N LEU A 41 -6.77 -5.54 2.89
CA LEU A 41 -5.37 -5.66 2.45
C LEU A 41 -4.90 -4.44 1.66
N TYR A 42 -5.80 -3.55 1.24
CA TYR A 42 -5.42 -2.31 0.59
C TYR A 42 -4.54 -1.44 1.51
N ASP A 43 -4.81 -1.44 2.82
CA ASP A 43 -3.98 -0.70 3.77
C ASP A 43 -2.55 -1.25 3.83
N LEU A 44 -2.39 -2.57 3.77
CA LEU A 44 -1.06 -3.17 3.67
C LEU A 44 -0.37 -2.77 2.37
N GLY A 45 -1.12 -2.77 1.27
CA GLY A 45 -0.60 -2.30 -0.02
C GLY A 45 -0.14 -0.85 0.03
N THR A 46 -0.88 0.02 0.72
CA THR A 46 -0.50 1.42 0.89
C THR A 46 0.84 1.55 1.63
N VAL A 47 1.00 0.84 2.75
CA VAL A 47 2.27 0.84 3.50
C VAL A 47 3.42 0.40 2.62
N LEU A 48 3.25 -0.69 1.87
CA LEU A 48 4.32 -1.24 1.04
C LEU A 48 4.61 -0.38 -0.19
N SER A 49 3.63 0.33 -0.73
CA SER A 49 3.81 1.16 -1.93
C SER A 49 4.88 2.24 -1.75
N GLN A 50 5.06 2.75 -0.53
CA GLN A 50 6.10 3.73 -0.22
C GLN A 50 7.49 3.12 -0.02
N ASN A 51 7.58 1.79 0.10
CA ASN A 51 8.81 1.10 0.48
C ASN A 51 9.36 0.21 -0.63
N LEU A 52 8.82 0.29 -1.84
CA LEU A 52 9.19 -0.59 -2.95
C LEU A 52 10.66 -0.47 -3.37
N TYR A 53 11.25 0.71 -3.18
CA TYR A 53 12.66 0.95 -3.53
C TYR A 53 13.63 0.73 -2.37
N GLN A 54 13.13 0.37 -1.18
CA GLN A 54 14.00 0.10 -0.04
C GLN A 54 14.78 -1.19 -0.25
N PRO A 55 16.09 -1.22 0.08
CA PRO A 55 16.91 -2.43 -0.07
C PRO A 55 16.36 -3.61 0.72
N ASN A 56 15.71 -3.35 1.87
CA ASN A 56 15.13 -4.36 2.74
C ASN A 56 13.63 -4.55 2.54
N TYR A 57 13.11 -4.22 1.35
CA TYR A 57 11.67 -4.30 1.06
C TYR A 57 11.08 -5.67 1.42
N ALA A 58 11.76 -6.76 1.05
CA ALA A 58 11.25 -8.11 1.30
C ALA A 58 11.09 -8.38 2.80
N ASP A 59 12.02 -7.92 3.62
CA ASP A 59 11.95 -8.07 5.08
C ASP A 59 10.81 -7.23 5.66
N LEU A 60 10.63 -6.02 5.17
CA LEU A 60 9.52 -5.15 5.58
C LEU A 60 8.17 -5.77 5.23
N ARG A 61 8.03 -6.27 4.01
CA ARG A 61 6.82 -6.97 3.56
C ARG A 61 6.51 -8.16 4.45
N ASP A 62 7.50 -9.02 4.70
CA ASP A 62 7.30 -10.24 5.46
C ASP A 62 6.94 -9.94 6.91
N ALA A 63 7.58 -8.93 7.52
CA ALA A 63 7.28 -8.49 8.87
C ALA A 63 5.85 -7.92 8.97
N LEU A 64 5.45 -7.12 7.99
CA LEU A 64 4.10 -6.54 7.95
C LEU A 64 3.03 -7.63 7.84
N ILE A 65 3.22 -8.58 6.95
CA ILE A 65 2.29 -9.70 6.75
C ILE A 65 2.25 -10.58 8.01
N ALA A 66 3.38 -10.87 8.62
CA ALA A 66 3.45 -11.67 9.83
C ALA A 66 2.69 -10.99 10.98
N GLY A 67 2.90 -9.69 11.17
CA GLY A 67 2.19 -8.93 12.21
C GLY A 67 0.69 -8.89 11.98
N TYR A 68 0.26 -8.61 10.75
CA TYR A 68 -1.16 -8.59 10.41
C TYR A 68 -1.80 -9.97 10.61
N SER A 69 -1.08 -11.04 10.27
CA SER A 69 -1.59 -12.42 10.33
C SER A 69 -1.87 -12.89 11.76
N THR A 70 -1.38 -12.18 12.78
CA THR A 70 -1.77 -12.47 14.17
C THR A 70 -3.25 -12.16 14.44
N ALA A 71 -3.85 -11.27 13.66
CA ALA A 71 -5.26 -10.87 13.80
C ALA A 71 -6.15 -11.47 12.71
N ARG A 72 -5.69 -11.49 11.47
CA ARG A 72 -6.44 -11.98 10.31
C ARG A 72 -5.48 -12.60 9.31
N PRO A 73 -5.90 -13.68 8.60
CA PRO A 73 -5.07 -14.24 7.54
C PRO A 73 -4.87 -13.22 6.40
N ALA A 74 -3.67 -13.22 5.84
CA ALA A 74 -3.34 -12.40 4.68
C ALA A 74 -2.59 -13.26 3.67
N ASP A 75 -3.15 -13.39 2.48
CA ASP A 75 -2.48 -14.02 1.35
C ASP A 75 -1.38 -13.09 0.84
N PRO A 76 -0.09 -13.49 0.89
CA PRO A 76 1.01 -12.62 0.44
C PRO A 76 0.87 -12.16 -1.00
N ARG A 77 0.34 -13.02 -1.88
CA ARG A 77 0.12 -12.65 -3.28
C ARG A 77 -0.92 -11.54 -3.41
N MET A 78 -1.99 -11.61 -2.63
CA MET A 78 -3.02 -10.57 -2.64
C MET A 78 -2.50 -9.26 -2.06
N VAL A 79 -1.62 -9.32 -1.06
CA VAL A 79 -0.95 -8.11 -0.56
C VAL A 79 -0.15 -7.43 -1.69
N GLU A 80 0.56 -8.20 -2.51
CA GLU A 80 1.28 -7.66 -3.66
C GLU A 80 0.34 -7.05 -4.70
N VAL A 81 -0.81 -7.70 -4.96
CA VAL A 81 -1.83 -7.15 -5.86
C VAL A 81 -2.35 -5.80 -5.36
N PHE A 82 -2.66 -5.70 -4.06
CA PHE A 82 -3.13 -4.43 -3.50
C PHE A 82 -2.02 -3.37 -3.41
N THR A 83 -0.77 -3.78 -3.31
CA THR A 83 0.36 -2.86 -3.46
C THR A 83 0.37 -2.25 -4.86
N LEU A 84 0.18 -3.05 -5.89
CA LEU A 84 0.04 -2.54 -7.26
C LEU A 84 -1.17 -1.63 -7.39
N ALA A 85 -2.32 -2.04 -6.84
CA ALA A 85 -3.53 -1.22 -6.89
C ALA A 85 -3.29 0.17 -6.28
N ARG A 86 -2.56 0.26 -5.17
CA ARG A 86 -2.24 1.54 -4.56
C ARG A 86 -1.29 2.37 -5.42
N THR A 87 -0.27 1.76 -6.05
CA THR A 87 0.61 2.52 -6.95
C THR A 87 -0.17 3.09 -8.13
N LEU A 88 -1.13 2.33 -8.68
CA LEU A 88 -2.00 2.79 -9.76
C LEU A 88 -2.94 3.91 -9.29
N ALA A 89 -3.49 3.79 -8.09
CA ALA A 89 -4.32 4.84 -7.51
C ALA A 89 -3.55 6.16 -7.36
N SER A 90 -2.28 6.09 -6.98
CA SER A 90 -1.41 7.27 -6.89
C SER A 90 -1.23 7.96 -8.25
N VAL A 91 -1.07 7.19 -9.32
CA VAL A 91 -1.03 7.74 -10.70
C VAL A 91 -2.36 8.41 -11.04
N GLY A 92 -3.48 7.75 -10.73
CA GLY A 92 -4.80 8.31 -10.97
C GLY A 92 -5.06 9.61 -10.21
N TRP A 93 -4.48 9.75 -9.03
CA TRP A 93 -4.59 10.98 -8.24
C TRP A 93 -3.78 12.12 -8.83
N THR A 94 -2.57 11.86 -9.32
CA THR A 94 -1.69 12.91 -9.86
C THR A 94 -2.05 13.29 -11.30
N ALA A 95 -2.58 12.37 -12.10
CA ALA A 95 -2.85 12.60 -13.52
C ALA A 95 -3.69 13.85 -13.81
N PRO A 96 -4.83 14.08 -13.14
CA PRO A 96 -5.63 15.29 -13.38
C PRO A 96 -5.10 16.54 -12.67
N ARG A 97 -4.13 16.42 -11.77
CA ARG A 97 -3.66 17.50 -10.88
C ARG A 97 -2.33 18.09 -11.29
N LEU A 98 -1.49 17.30 -11.95
CA LEU A 98 -0.13 17.67 -12.30
C LEU A 98 0.06 17.60 -13.81
N ALA A 99 1.05 18.36 -14.32
CA ALA A 99 1.42 18.31 -15.73
C ALA A 99 1.94 16.90 -16.09
N PRO A 100 1.76 16.44 -17.36
CA PRO A 100 2.22 15.11 -17.76
C PRO A 100 3.73 14.88 -17.57
N ASP A 101 4.55 15.94 -17.62
CA ASP A 101 5.99 15.87 -17.44
C ASP A 101 6.44 16.25 -16.02
N ASP A 102 5.50 16.48 -15.08
CA ASP A 102 5.84 16.78 -13.70
C ASP A 102 6.62 15.61 -13.08
N PRO A 103 7.78 15.87 -12.43
CA PRO A 103 8.61 14.81 -11.86
C PRO A 103 7.86 13.93 -10.85
N ILE A 104 6.94 14.50 -10.07
CA ILE A 104 6.16 13.73 -9.10
C ILE A 104 5.22 12.76 -9.81
N HIS A 105 4.51 13.24 -10.83
CA HIS A 105 3.63 12.39 -11.63
C HIS A 105 4.41 11.28 -12.33
N ARG A 106 5.55 11.61 -12.94
CA ARG A 106 6.43 10.64 -13.60
C ARG A 106 6.94 9.60 -12.61
N SER A 107 7.32 9.99 -11.40
CA SER A 107 7.79 9.06 -10.39
C SER A 107 6.72 8.03 -9.99
N HIS A 108 5.46 8.45 -9.90
CA HIS A 108 4.35 7.53 -9.62
C HIS A 108 4.13 6.54 -10.76
N ILE A 109 4.21 7.01 -12.01
CA ILE A 109 4.11 6.14 -13.20
C ILE A 109 5.25 5.12 -13.18
N ASP A 110 6.48 5.56 -12.99
CA ASP A 110 7.66 4.68 -13.02
C ASP A 110 7.56 3.60 -11.93
N ARG A 111 7.12 3.97 -10.75
CA ARG A 111 6.93 3.01 -9.64
C ARG A 111 5.86 1.97 -9.98
N ALA A 112 4.72 2.39 -10.53
CA ALA A 112 3.65 1.48 -10.92
C ALA A 112 4.12 0.51 -12.03
N VAL A 113 4.83 1.03 -13.02
CA VAL A 113 5.37 0.21 -14.12
C VAL A 113 6.41 -0.78 -13.59
N MET A 114 7.31 -0.33 -12.74
CA MET A 114 8.33 -1.19 -12.15
C MET A 114 7.69 -2.34 -11.36
N TRP A 115 6.71 -2.03 -10.53
CA TRP A 115 6.06 -3.04 -9.69
C TRP A 115 5.25 -4.03 -10.53
N ALA A 116 4.51 -3.53 -11.54
CA ALA A 116 3.76 -4.38 -12.46
C ALA A 116 4.69 -5.37 -13.18
N LYS A 117 5.83 -4.89 -13.68
CA LYS A 117 6.83 -5.75 -14.33
C LYS A 117 7.38 -6.81 -13.39
N ARG A 118 7.67 -6.43 -12.14
CA ARG A 118 8.18 -7.35 -11.14
C ARG A 118 7.17 -8.45 -10.82
N MET A 119 5.89 -8.11 -10.71
CA MET A 119 4.82 -9.08 -10.45
C MET A 119 4.59 -10.04 -11.62
N MET A 120 4.90 -9.62 -12.84
CA MET A 120 4.72 -10.44 -14.06
C MET A 120 5.94 -11.29 -14.39
N ALA A 121 7.04 -11.10 -13.68
CA ALA A 121 8.28 -11.84 -13.93
C ALA A 121 8.22 -13.28 -13.40
#